data_2e7798dfecf3db0e690d998f2c37e1fb
#
_entry.id   2e7798dfecf3db0e690d998f2c37e1fb
#
_cell.length_a   1.000
_cell.length_b   1.000
_cell.length_c   1.000
_cell.angle_alpha   90.00
_cell.angle_beta   90.00
_cell.angle_gamma   90.00
#
_symmetry.space_group_name_H-M   'P 1'
#
loop_
_entity.id
_entity.type
_entity.pdbx_description
1 polymer ?
#
loop_
_entity_poly.entity_id
_entity_poly.type
_entity_poly.pdbx_seq_one_letter_code
_entity_poly.pdbx_strand_id
1 'polypeptide(L)'
;MAELEAQLKRIQDKLQRLLKQQQLLLKENEELKEQLGIYKNESAASKNTIDDLKQQVSILKVNAAEMSDVDKREFEKRLNVYIKEIDRCIAMLGN
;
A
#
# COMPACT_ATOMS: atom_id res chain seq x y z
N MET A 1 49.46 8.35 31.71
CA MET A 1 49.25 7.03 31.06
C MET A 1 47.89 6.44 31.37
N ALA A 2 47.44 6.47 32.61
CA ALA A 2 46.08 5.97 32.95
C ALA A 2 44.94 6.77 32.25
N GLU A 3 45.10 8.08 32.06
CA GLU A 3 44.17 8.92 31.33
C GLU A 3 44.07 8.55 29.84
N LEU A 4 45.20 8.24 29.23
CA LEU A 4 45.25 7.88 27.82
C LEU A 4 44.53 6.54 27.57
N GLU A 5 44.76 5.57 28.46
CA GLU A 5 44.11 4.27 28.41
C GLU A 5 42.57 4.38 28.61
N ALA A 6 42.14 5.24 29.53
CA ALA A 6 40.74 5.50 29.78
C ALA A 6 40.08 6.17 28.56
N GLN A 7 40.76 7.11 27.90
CA GLN A 7 40.26 7.75 26.69
C GLN A 7 40.16 6.78 25.53
N LEU A 8 41.16 5.92 25.35
CA LEU A 8 41.14 4.87 24.32
C LEU A 8 39.98 3.91 24.53
N LYS A 9 39.72 3.53 25.77
CA LYS A 9 38.59 2.65 26.12
C LYS A 9 37.23 3.30 25.78
N ARG A 10 37.10 4.59 26.09
CA ARG A 10 35.88 5.36 25.74
C ARG A 10 35.65 5.40 24.24
N ILE A 11 36.70 5.60 23.46
CA ILE A 11 36.62 5.62 22.00
C ILE A 11 36.23 4.26 21.48
N GLN A 12 36.81 3.18 22.00
CA GLN A 12 36.44 1.82 21.62
C GLN A 12 35.01 1.49 21.96
N ASP A 13 34.53 1.88 23.14
CA ASP A 13 33.14 1.66 23.55
C ASP A 13 32.17 2.41 22.64
N LYS A 14 32.49 3.66 22.28
CA LYS A 14 31.69 4.45 21.36
C LYS A 14 31.65 3.84 19.96
N LEU A 15 32.78 3.35 19.47
CA LEU A 15 32.84 2.68 18.18
C LEU A 15 31.99 1.43 18.15
N GLN A 16 32.04 0.62 19.20
CA GLN A 16 31.20 -0.58 19.30
C GLN A 16 29.72 -0.25 19.29
N ARG A 17 29.32 0.80 20.00
CA ARG A 17 27.92 1.27 20.01
C ARG A 17 27.50 1.73 18.62
N LEU A 18 28.35 2.50 17.94
CA LEU A 18 28.07 2.98 16.59
C LEU A 18 27.94 1.82 15.60
N LEU A 19 28.80 0.83 15.70
CA LEU A 19 28.74 -0.37 14.87
C LEU A 19 27.45 -1.13 15.08
N LYS A 20 27.04 -1.31 16.34
CA LYS A 20 25.76 -1.98 16.67
C LYS A 20 24.56 -1.19 16.13
N GLN A 21 24.58 0.13 16.30
CA GLN A 21 23.53 0.99 15.76
C GLN A 21 23.45 0.90 14.23
N GLN A 22 24.62 0.91 13.58
CA GLN A 22 24.69 0.77 12.13
C GLN A 22 24.10 -0.55 11.65
N GLN A 23 24.45 -1.65 12.31
CA GLN A 23 23.94 -2.98 11.98
C GLN A 23 22.42 -3.03 12.16
N LEU A 24 21.92 -2.44 13.25
CA LEU A 24 20.48 -2.39 13.53
C LEU A 24 19.74 -1.57 12.45
N LEU A 25 20.29 -0.41 12.10
CA LEU A 25 19.71 0.46 11.07
C LEU A 25 19.72 -0.21 9.69
N LEU A 26 20.77 -0.93 9.35
CA LEU A 26 20.84 -1.68 8.10
C LEU A 26 19.76 -2.76 8.04
N LYS A 27 19.57 -3.47 9.14
CA LYS A 27 18.55 -4.51 9.26
C LYS A 27 17.14 -3.92 9.13
N GLU A 28 16.87 -2.83 9.85
CA GLU A 28 15.59 -2.13 9.78
C GLU A 28 15.33 -1.61 8.36
N ASN A 29 16.38 -1.08 7.71
CA ASN A 29 16.28 -0.57 6.35
C ASN A 29 15.92 -1.68 5.36
N GLU A 30 16.53 -2.87 5.49
CA GLU A 30 16.21 -4.03 4.66
C GLU A 30 14.77 -4.50 4.90
N GLU A 31 14.35 -4.58 6.15
CA GLU A 31 12.97 -4.95 6.51
C GLU A 31 11.95 -3.96 5.92
N LEU A 32 12.23 -2.66 6.03
CA LEU A 32 11.37 -1.63 5.47
C LEU A 32 11.28 -1.70 3.94
N LYS A 33 12.39 -1.99 3.27
CA LYS A 33 12.42 -2.18 1.81
C LYS A 33 11.58 -3.38 1.38
N GLU A 34 11.66 -4.47 2.14
CA GLU A 34 10.82 -5.66 1.89
C GLU A 34 9.34 -5.34 2.05
N GLN A 35 8.97 -4.70 3.15
CA GLN A 35 7.59 -4.29 3.41
C GLN A 35 7.08 -3.36 2.33
N LEU A 36 7.91 -2.40 1.91
CA LEU A 36 7.55 -1.48 0.84
C LEU A 36 7.30 -2.22 -0.48
N GLY A 37 8.11 -3.21 -0.79
CA GLY A 37 7.92 -4.07 -1.97
C GLY A 37 6.60 -4.82 -1.93
N ILE A 38 6.28 -5.42 -0.78
CA ILE A 38 5.02 -6.15 -0.57
C ILE A 38 3.82 -5.21 -0.76
N TYR A 39 3.84 -4.04 -0.12
CA TYR A 39 2.75 -3.07 -0.23
C TYR A 39 2.57 -2.54 -1.66
N LYS A 40 3.66 -2.31 -2.37
CA LYS A 40 3.61 -1.90 -3.79
C LYS A 40 2.94 -2.97 -4.66
N ASN A 41 3.29 -4.24 -4.43
CA ASN A 41 2.70 -5.34 -5.18
C ASN A 41 1.21 -5.50 -4.87
N GLU A 42 0.83 -5.41 -3.60
CA GLU A 42 -0.57 -5.44 -3.17
C GLU A 42 -1.37 -4.29 -3.77
N SER A 43 -0.81 -3.09 -3.76
CA SER A 43 -1.43 -1.91 -4.34
C SER A 43 -1.64 -2.05 -5.85
N ALA A 44 -0.64 -2.59 -6.57
CA ALA A 44 -0.75 -2.84 -8.00
C ALA A 44 -1.84 -3.88 -8.31
N ALA A 45 -1.88 -4.98 -7.53
CA ALA A 45 -2.92 -6.01 -7.68
C ALA A 45 -4.31 -5.44 -7.42
N SER A 46 -4.46 -4.61 -6.39
CA SER A 46 -5.74 -3.96 -6.07
C SER A 46 -6.20 -3.01 -7.18
N LYS A 47 -5.28 -2.24 -7.76
CA LYS A 47 -5.59 -1.36 -8.90
C LYS A 47 -6.08 -2.15 -10.10
N ASN A 48 -5.43 -3.27 -10.43
CA ASN A 48 -5.86 -4.13 -11.53
C ASN A 48 -7.26 -4.70 -11.29
N THR A 49 -7.54 -5.14 -10.07
CA THR A 49 -8.88 -5.64 -9.69
C THR A 49 -9.93 -4.54 -9.83
N ILE A 50 -9.63 -3.33 -9.41
CA ILE A 50 -10.52 -2.17 -9.54
C ILE A 50 -10.79 -1.85 -11.01
N ASP A 51 -9.76 -1.86 -11.85
CA ASP A 51 -9.91 -1.62 -13.29
C ASP A 51 -10.79 -2.69 -13.95
N ASP A 52 -10.59 -3.96 -13.61
CA ASP A 52 -11.40 -5.06 -14.09
C ASP A 52 -12.87 -4.89 -13.68
N LEU A 53 -13.11 -4.55 -12.42
CA LEU A 53 -14.46 -4.28 -11.92
C LEU A 53 -15.13 -3.11 -12.64
N LYS A 54 -14.38 -2.05 -12.91
CA LYS A 54 -14.88 -0.89 -13.68
C LYS A 54 -15.29 -1.30 -15.09
N GLN A 55 -14.48 -2.15 -15.75
CA GLN A 55 -14.82 -2.68 -17.06
C GLN A 55 -16.09 -3.52 -17.03
N GLN A 56 -16.22 -4.40 -16.03
CA GLN A 56 -17.44 -5.21 -15.86
C GLN A 56 -18.68 -4.34 -15.65
N VAL A 57 -18.56 -3.30 -14.83
CA VAL A 57 -19.65 -2.33 -14.61
C VAL A 57 -20.01 -1.63 -15.91
N SER A 58 -19.04 -1.22 -16.71
CA SER A 58 -19.27 -0.57 -18.00
C SER A 58 -20.01 -1.49 -18.98
N ILE A 59 -19.60 -2.77 -19.04
CA ILE A 59 -20.26 -3.78 -19.88
C ILE A 59 -21.72 -3.97 -19.43
N LEU A 60 -21.95 -4.08 -18.14
CA LEU A 60 -23.28 -4.24 -17.58
C LEU A 60 -24.18 -3.03 -17.88
N LYS A 61 -23.62 -1.81 -17.85
CA LYS A 61 -24.35 -0.60 -18.23
C LYS A 61 -24.78 -0.59 -19.69
N VAL A 62 -23.91 -1.06 -20.59
CA VAL A 62 -24.23 -1.18 -22.02
C VAL A 62 -25.37 -2.18 -22.21
N ASN A 63 -25.30 -3.34 -21.54
CA ASN A 63 -26.33 -4.36 -21.60
C ASN A 63 -27.67 -3.88 -21.00
N ALA A 64 -27.62 -3.05 -19.97
CA ALA A 64 -28.79 -2.46 -19.35
C ALA A 64 -29.58 -1.52 -20.29
N ALA A 65 -28.95 -0.98 -21.31
CA ALA A 65 -29.60 -0.12 -22.29
C ALA A 65 -30.71 -0.87 -23.08
N GLU A 66 -30.70 -2.19 -23.11
CA GLU A 66 -31.67 -3.05 -23.77
C GLU A 66 -32.86 -3.46 -22.86
N MET A 67 -32.82 -3.12 -21.58
CA MET A 67 -33.81 -3.47 -20.58
C MET A 67 -35.03 -2.52 -20.60
N SER A 68 -36.15 -2.95 -19.98
CA SER A 68 -37.29 -2.09 -19.74
C SER A 68 -36.92 -0.91 -18.84
N ASP A 69 -37.68 0.20 -18.96
CA ASP A 69 -37.38 1.44 -18.21
C ASP A 69 -37.32 1.24 -16.68
N VAL A 70 -38.23 0.39 -16.16
CA VAL A 70 -38.27 0.10 -14.71
C VAL A 70 -37.07 -0.70 -14.26
N ASP A 71 -36.74 -1.76 -14.98
CA ASP A 71 -35.58 -2.61 -14.70
C ASP A 71 -34.27 -1.84 -14.88
N LYS A 72 -34.22 -0.96 -15.86
CA LYS A 72 -33.11 -0.07 -16.14
C LYS A 72 -32.82 0.86 -14.96
N ARG A 73 -33.86 1.46 -14.37
CA ARG A 73 -33.73 2.35 -13.21
C ARG A 73 -33.20 1.63 -11.98
N GLU A 74 -33.76 0.44 -11.69
CA GLU A 74 -33.29 -0.37 -10.57
C GLU A 74 -31.83 -0.79 -10.77
N PHE A 75 -31.48 -1.20 -11.97
CA PHE A 75 -30.15 -1.61 -12.34
C PHE A 75 -29.16 -0.46 -12.21
N GLU A 76 -29.49 0.73 -12.69
CA GLU A 76 -28.69 1.94 -12.56
C GLU A 76 -28.47 2.33 -11.09
N LYS A 77 -29.50 2.19 -10.25
CA LYS A 77 -29.35 2.43 -8.80
C LYS A 77 -28.35 1.50 -8.17
N ARG A 78 -28.42 0.21 -8.47
CA ARG A 78 -27.48 -0.79 -7.95
C ARG A 78 -26.06 -0.53 -8.46
N LEU A 79 -25.91 -0.21 -9.73
CA LEU A 79 -24.60 0.12 -10.31
C LEU A 79 -24.00 1.36 -9.65
N ASN A 80 -24.78 2.39 -9.40
CA ASN A 80 -24.31 3.61 -8.74
C ASN A 80 -23.82 3.32 -7.31
N VAL A 81 -24.51 2.44 -6.58
CA VAL A 81 -24.08 2.00 -5.26
C VAL A 81 -22.73 1.29 -5.35
N TYR A 82 -22.56 0.36 -6.28
CA TYR A 82 -21.29 -0.35 -6.49
C TYR A 82 -20.17 0.58 -6.90
N ILE A 83 -20.45 1.53 -7.79
CA ILE A 83 -19.44 2.53 -8.20
C ILE A 83 -18.99 3.38 -7.01
N LYS A 84 -19.91 3.81 -6.16
CA LYS A 84 -19.59 4.55 -4.95
C LYS A 84 -18.72 3.74 -3.99
N GLU A 85 -19.04 2.46 -3.83
CA GLU A 85 -18.23 1.55 -3.01
C GLU A 85 -16.83 1.36 -3.57
N ILE A 86 -16.71 1.21 -4.89
CA ILE A 86 -15.42 1.11 -5.58
C ILE A 86 -14.59 2.39 -5.38
N ASP A 87 -15.21 3.55 -5.59
CA ASP A 87 -14.55 4.85 -5.41
C ASP A 87 -14.11 5.07 -3.96
N ARG A 88 -14.91 4.61 -3.02
CA ARG A 88 -14.57 4.65 -1.60
C ARG A 88 -13.35 3.78 -1.31
N CYS A 89 -13.28 2.58 -1.88
CA CYS A 89 -12.12 1.69 -1.75
C CYS A 89 -10.87 2.32 -2.35
N ILE A 90 -10.98 2.97 -3.51
CA ILE A 90 -9.87 3.68 -4.15
C ILE A 90 -9.36 4.81 -3.25
N ALA A 91 -10.27 5.59 -2.65
CA ALA A 91 -9.91 6.67 -1.74
C ALA A 91 -9.16 6.15 -0.50
N MET A 92 -9.57 5.00 0.02
CA MET A 92 -8.87 4.34 1.15
C MET A 92 -7.48 3.86 0.77
N LEU A 93 -7.29 3.37 -0.45
CA LEU A 93 -6.00 2.89 -0.95
C LEU A 93 -5.05 4.03 -1.35
N GLY A 94 -5.61 5.20 -1.69
CA GLY A 94 -4.83 6.37 -2.09
C GLY A 94 -4.21 7.14 -0.93
N ASN A 95 -4.59 6.82 0.30
CA ASN A 95 -4.04 7.42 1.51
C ASN A 95 -3.02 6.48 2.13
#